data_35ebdd4ea96ad71f2aec077e936f1194
#
_entry.id   35ebdd4ea96ad71f2aec077e936f1194
#
_cell.length_a   1.000
_cell.length_b   1.000
_cell.length_c   1.000
_cell.angle_alpha   90.00
_cell.angle_beta   90.00
_cell.angle_gamma   90.00
#
_symmetry.space_group_name_H-M   'P 1'
#
loop_
_entity.id
_entity.type
_entity.pdbx_description
1 polymer ?
#
loop_
_entity_poly.entity_id
_entity_poly.type
_entity_poly.pdbx_seq_one_letter_code
_entity_poly.pdbx_strand_id
1 'polypeptide(L)'
;MKHKTKKPVRKPLFLESLEDRTVPVVGAFADAPTTLAPQYDGVVLIHANDGSQSFIGTGSLLIDRTFILTAAHVVTNDAGQKLSGTIDFVTSSGTQSIIYTANDVSVVNGYYPNDSGNIVPNDVALIRINGVVPSGIQGYDINRLNNEIGQNFTMVGFGDTGNGTTGGVGGAGTKRIGTNTFEATDNATEGNKYFRNLAYDFDNGTSADNALQNTYTVPSNLGVFSSGVLVETAVGSGDSGGPAFLSTNFGLVIAGITSGSTDDSKFASIGSYARVSAFARAIDLIVGTPVSNGLSTTNFAASPGAGANSFSSPNANIYDSTVTNPTTPVFIIPAYASAFTGGLTITMGDVNRDGFVDIITGPGPGGGPNIKVFSGADYTTVLYNFFAFESAFTGGVVVASGDINNDGYDDIIVGAGPGGGPRVTIFSGLNGSVLQDFFAFESTFTGGVNLAAGLINADANYDIIIGAGAGGGPRVQVFSGANLSVIADFFAYDSSFLGGVFVSAGNVGGGALDKIIVGAGSGGGPNVRVFDGNANMLQNFFAYASTFTGGVRVAAGLMSPTSTSADIITGAGVSGGPNVSTFNSLSQPFSLNFFAFDSSFVGGIYVAGRAS
;
A
#
# COMPACT_ATOMS: atom_id res chain seq x y z
N MET A 1 -21.48 -6.51 -56.53
CA MET A 1 -22.14 -6.88 -55.27
C MET A 1 -21.08 -6.86 -54.15
N LYS A 2 -21.10 -5.85 -53.28
CA LYS A 2 -20.20 -5.74 -52.11
C LYS A 2 -20.92 -6.36 -50.93
N HIS A 3 -20.44 -7.51 -50.43
CA HIS A 3 -20.88 -8.08 -49.15
C HIS A 3 -20.43 -7.14 -48.01
N LYS A 4 -21.40 -6.51 -47.38
CA LYS A 4 -21.22 -5.85 -46.07
C LYS A 4 -21.26 -6.94 -45.01
N THR A 5 -20.13 -7.29 -44.45
CA THR A 5 -20.06 -8.04 -43.20
C THR A 5 -20.62 -7.16 -42.06
N LYS A 6 -21.73 -7.56 -41.47
CA LYS A 6 -22.26 -6.97 -40.22
C LYS A 6 -21.27 -7.28 -39.10
N LYS A 7 -20.72 -6.24 -38.46
CA LYS A 7 -20.06 -6.39 -37.18
C LYS A 7 -21.06 -6.96 -36.17
N PRO A 8 -20.66 -7.91 -35.32
CA PRO A 8 -21.53 -8.37 -34.23
C PRO A 8 -21.84 -7.18 -33.31
N VAL A 9 -23.11 -6.97 -33.09
CA VAL A 9 -23.62 -6.02 -32.09
C VAL A 9 -23.28 -6.61 -30.73
N ARG A 10 -22.35 -5.99 -30.00
CA ARG A 10 -22.11 -6.31 -28.59
C ARG A 10 -23.41 -6.06 -27.84
N LYS A 11 -23.97 -7.11 -27.21
CA LYS A 11 -25.01 -6.92 -26.21
C LYS A 11 -24.38 -6.17 -25.04
N PRO A 12 -24.93 -5.03 -24.59
CA PRO A 12 -24.49 -4.43 -23.35
C PRO A 12 -24.80 -5.41 -22.19
N LEU A 13 -23.87 -5.57 -21.27
CA LEU A 13 -24.13 -6.16 -19.95
C LEU A 13 -25.15 -5.23 -19.27
N PHE A 14 -26.41 -5.66 -19.20
CA PHE A 14 -27.42 -4.95 -18.44
C PHE A 14 -27.20 -5.28 -16.95
N LEU A 15 -26.75 -4.29 -16.19
CA LEU A 15 -27.07 -4.24 -14.77
C LEU A 15 -28.55 -3.84 -14.67
N GLU A 16 -29.39 -4.75 -14.21
CA GLU A 16 -30.79 -4.48 -13.96
C GLU A 16 -30.95 -3.41 -12.86
N SER A 17 -32.09 -2.73 -12.83
CA SER A 17 -32.40 -1.72 -11.81
C SER A 17 -32.32 -2.32 -10.40
N LEU A 18 -32.07 -1.52 -9.37
CA LEU A 18 -31.97 -1.96 -7.98
C LEU A 18 -33.17 -2.78 -7.47
N GLU A 19 -34.32 -2.68 -8.14
CA GLU A 19 -35.55 -3.41 -7.79
C GLU A 19 -35.49 -4.92 -8.07
N ASP A 20 -34.57 -5.37 -8.98
CA ASP A 20 -34.44 -6.77 -9.39
C ASP A 20 -33.09 -7.40 -9.02
N ARG A 21 -32.24 -6.69 -8.24
CA ARG A 21 -30.93 -7.20 -7.85
C ARG A 21 -31.01 -8.20 -6.71
N THR A 22 -31.40 -9.37 -7.07
CA THR A 22 -31.36 -10.54 -6.21
C THR A 22 -30.31 -11.54 -6.74
N VAL A 23 -29.21 -11.84 -6.01
CA VAL A 23 -28.06 -12.69 -6.45
C VAL A 23 -27.69 -13.78 -5.40
N PRO A 24 -27.78 -15.12 -5.60
CA PRO A 24 -27.55 -16.19 -4.62
C PRO A 24 -26.11 -16.74 -4.50
N VAL A 25 -25.67 -17.32 -3.37
CA VAL A 25 -24.59 -18.32 -3.39
C VAL A 25 -25.17 -19.62 -3.94
N VAL A 26 -24.87 -19.90 -5.20
CA VAL A 26 -25.44 -20.99 -5.98
C VAL A 26 -24.37 -22.07 -6.21
N GLY A 27 -24.61 -23.29 -5.76
CA GLY A 27 -23.74 -24.42 -6.05
C GLY A 27 -23.95 -24.95 -7.47
N ALA A 28 -22.91 -25.51 -8.11
CA ALA A 28 -22.94 -25.98 -9.48
C ALA A 28 -24.09 -26.98 -9.76
N PHE A 29 -24.33 -27.94 -8.86
CA PHE A 29 -25.34 -28.99 -9.03
C PHE A 29 -26.33 -29.09 -7.88
N ALA A 30 -26.15 -28.34 -6.79
CA ALA A 30 -26.99 -28.29 -5.62
C ALA A 30 -26.85 -26.91 -4.94
N ASP A 31 -27.73 -26.59 -3.99
CA ASP A 31 -27.59 -25.40 -3.16
C ASP A 31 -26.23 -25.39 -2.45
N ALA A 32 -25.60 -24.23 -2.37
CA ALA A 32 -24.38 -24.07 -1.58
C ALA A 32 -24.66 -24.38 -0.09
N PRO A 33 -23.73 -25.06 0.59
CA PRO A 33 -23.94 -25.47 1.98
C PRO A 33 -24.06 -24.26 2.91
N THR A 34 -24.97 -24.36 3.89
CA THR A 34 -25.05 -23.39 4.98
C THR A 34 -23.84 -23.52 5.92
N THR A 35 -23.40 -22.41 6.52
CA THR A 35 -22.29 -22.42 7.47
C THR A 35 -22.56 -21.54 8.69
N LEU A 36 -22.25 -22.09 9.86
CA LEU A 36 -22.11 -21.36 11.13
C LEU A 36 -20.75 -21.62 11.74
N ALA A 37 -19.75 -21.93 10.92
CA ALA A 37 -18.38 -22.13 11.38
C ALA A 37 -17.80 -20.83 11.95
N PRO A 38 -17.22 -20.85 13.16
CA PRO A 38 -16.81 -19.64 13.89
C PRO A 38 -15.85 -18.72 13.13
N GLN A 39 -15.05 -19.27 12.22
CA GLN A 39 -14.15 -18.47 11.38
C GLN A 39 -14.88 -17.53 10.41
N TYR A 40 -16.21 -17.70 10.20
CA TYR A 40 -17.05 -16.84 9.37
C TYR A 40 -18.05 -16.00 10.17
N ASP A 41 -17.95 -15.98 11.49
CA ASP A 41 -18.86 -15.20 12.35
C ASP A 41 -18.76 -13.69 12.12
N GLY A 42 -17.62 -13.21 11.64
CA GLY A 42 -17.42 -11.82 11.23
C GLY A 42 -18.06 -11.45 9.88
N VAL A 43 -18.62 -12.41 9.13
CA VAL A 43 -19.46 -12.11 7.95
C VAL A 43 -20.87 -11.86 8.42
N VAL A 44 -21.40 -10.68 8.10
CA VAL A 44 -22.65 -10.12 8.64
C VAL A 44 -23.71 -9.92 7.56
N LEU A 45 -24.99 -10.03 7.96
CA LEU A 45 -26.11 -9.62 7.13
C LEU A 45 -26.37 -8.12 7.34
N ILE A 46 -26.52 -7.38 6.26
CA ILE A 46 -26.85 -5.96 6.26
C ILE A 46 -28.29 -5.78 5.80
N HIS A 47 -29.08 -5.08 6.60
CA HIS A 47 -30.38 -4.56 6.18
C HIS A 47 -30.25 -3.05 6.00
N ALA A 48 -30.40 -2.56 4.76
CA ALA A 48 -30.40 -1.14 4.43
C ALA A 48 -31.81 -0.67 4.09
N ASN A 49 -32.16 0.58 4.43
CA ASN A 49 -33.49 1.13 4.25
C ASN A 49 -33.41 2.57 3.75
N ASP A 50 -34.17 2.90 2.70
CA ASP A 50 -34.29 4.25 2.14
C ASP A 50 -35.56 5.00 2.65
N GLY A 51 -36.33 4.40 3.55
CA GLY A 51 -37.58 4.91 4.06
C GLY A 51 -38.81 4.40 3.30
N SER A 52 -38.66 3.81 2.11
CA SER A 52 -39.71 3.24 1.29
C SER A 52 -39.53 1.74 1.05
N GLN A 53 -38.28 1.29 0.92
CA GLN A 53 -37.90 -0.09 0.65
C GLN A 53 -36.75 -0.54 1.57
N SER A 54 -36.72 -1.86 1.82
CA SER A 54 -35.64 -2.52 2.56
C SER A 54 -34.84 -3.41 1.62
N PHE A 55 -33.52 -3.32 1.69
CA PHE A 55 -32.57 -4.11 0.91
C PHE A 55 -31.79 -5.00 1.86
N ILE A 56 -31.32 -6.13 1.37
CA ILE A 56 -30.39 -6.99 2.09
C ILE A 56 -29.08 -7.11 1.31
N GLY A 57 -28.00 -7.20 2.07
CA GLY A 57 -26.67 -7.44 1.55
C GLY A 57 -25.80 -8.10 2.59
N THR A 58 -24.57 -8.35 2.23
CA THR A 58 -23.56 -8.97 3.07
C THR A 58 -22.45 -7.97 3.36
N GLY A 59 -21.75 -8.13 4.49
CA GLY A 59 -20.56 -7.37 4.82
C GLY A 59 -19.59 -8.18 5.65
N SER A 60 -18.42 -7.63 5.88
CA SER A 60 -17.33 -8.29 6.62
C SER A 60 -16.79 -7.37 7.69
N LEU A 61 -16.72 -7.84 8.93
CA LEU A 61 -16.08 -7.15 10.04
C LEU A 61 -14.58 -7.07 9.76
N LEU A 62 -14.02 -5.86 9.78
CA LEU A 62 -12.57 -5.69 9.72
C LEU A 62 -11.90 -6.05 11.04
N ILE A 63 -10.62 -6.38 10.99
CA ILE A 63 -9.85 -6.85 12.14
C ILE A 63 -9.79 -5.84 13.30
N ASP A 64 -9.91 -4.56 13.01
CA ASP A 64 -10.00 -3.48 14.01
C ASP A 64 -11.33 -3.49 14.79
N ARG A 65 -12.32 -4.26 14.33
CA ARG A 65 -13.65 -4.45 14.92
C ARG A 65 -14.48 -3.15 15.04
N THR A 66 -14.13 -2.12 14.27
CA THR A 66 -14.82 -0.83 14.27
C THR A 66 -15.52 -0.54 12.95
N PHE A 67 -15.22 -1.31 11.89
CA PHE A 67 -15.83 -1.16 10.58
C PHE A 67 -16.32 -2.48 9.98
N ILE A 68 -17.40 -2.38 9.21
CA ILE A 68 -17.86 -3.41 8.27
C ILE A 68 -17.46 -2.95 6.86
N LEU A 69 -16.76 -3.79 6.13
CA LEU A 69 -16.46 -3.63 4.71
C LEU A 69 -17.58 -4.28 3.89
N THR A 70 -18.10 -3.55 2.90
CA THR A 70 -19.21 -3.99 2.04
C THR A 70 -19.15 -3.29 0.67
N ALA A 71 -20.06 -3.61 -0.24
CA ALA A 71 -20.20 -2.90 -1.50
C ALA A 71 -20.97 -1.57 -1.31
N ALA A 72 -20.61 -0.56 -2.10
CA ALA A 72 -21.24 0.75 -2.01
C ALA A 72 -22.73 0.71 -2.37
N HIS A 73 -23.10 -0.09 -3.39
CA HIS A 73 -24.49 -0.24 -3.81
C HIS A 73 -25.40 -0.87 -2.74
N VAL A 74 -24.86 -1.59 -1.75
CA VAL A 74 -25.64 -2.14 -0.62
C VAL A 74 -26.11 -1.04 0.33
N VAL A 75 -25.34 0.03 0.46
CA VAL A 75 -25.55 1.10 1.46
C VAL A 75 -25.82 2.47 0.85
N THR A 76 -26.13 2.51 -0.46
CA THR A 76 -26.57 3.71 -1.17
C THR A 76 -27.77 3.41 -2.06
N ASN A 77 -28.63 4.40 -2.30
CA ASN A 77 -29.68 4.32 -3.31
C ASN A 77 -29.17 4.73 -4.71
N ASP A 78 -30.03 4.65 -5.73
CA ASP A 78 -29.72 5.04 -7.12
C ASP A 78 -29.26 6.49 -7.30
N ALA A 79 -29.60 7.36 -6.37
CA ALA A 79 -29.15 8.75 -6.35
C ALA A 79 -27.78 8.91 -5.64
N GLY A 80 -27.14 7.82 -5.19
CA GLY A 80 -25.90 7.84 -4.43
C GLY A 80 -26.05 8.32 -2.99
N GLN A 81 -27.29 8.43 -2.49
CA GLN A 81 -27.54 8.83 -1.10
C GLN A 81 -27.29 7.63 -0.18
N LYS A 82 -26.58 7.86 0.91
CA LYS A 82 -26.27 6.85 1.92
C LYS A 82 -27.50 6.45 2.70
N LEU A 83 -27.63 5.15 2.96
CA LEU A 83 -28.76 4.53 3.64
C LEU A 83 -28.44 4.28 5.13
N SER A 84 -29.49 4.11 5.93
CA SER A 84 -29.42 3.66 7.33
C SER A 84 -29.94 2.23 7.44
N GLY A 85 -29.61 1.52 8.53
CA GLY A 85 -30.09 0.14 8.66
C GLY A 85 -29.56 -0.61 9.87
N THR A 86 -29.50 -1.94 9.76
CA THR A 86 -28.93 -2.83 10.78
C THR A 86 -27.86 -3.75 10.21
N ILE A 87 -26.93 -4.12 11.07
CA ILE A 87 -25.87 -5.11 10.86
C ILE A 87 -26.17 -6.27 11.79
N ASP A 88 -26.40 -7.45 11.24
CA ASP A 88 -26.77 -8.64 12.01
C ASP A 88 -25.59 -9.64 12.03
N PHE A 89 -25.03 -9.86 13.20
CA PHE A 89 -24.05 -10.91 13.47
C PHE A 89 -24.79 -12.22 13.71
N VAL A 90 -24.79 -13.11 12.71
CA VAL A 90 -25.46 -14.42 12.75
C VAL A 90 -24.43 -15.48 13.11
N THR A 91 -24.55 -16.06 14.31
CA THR A 91 -23.63 -17.07 14.86
C THR A 91 -24.39 -18.31 15.32
N SER A 92 -23.67 -19.35 15.72
CA SER A 92 -24.28 -20.56 16.32
C SER A 92 -25.01 -20.27 17.65
N SER A 93 -24.69 -19.17 18.33
CA SER A 93 -25.33 -18.74 19.58
C SER A 93 -26.55 -17.84 19.39
N GLY A 94 -26.87 -17.47 18.14
CA GLY A 94 -27.99 -16.61 17.79
C GLY A 94 -27.57 -15.37 16.99
N THR A 95 -28.52 -14.46 16.81
CA THR A 95 -28.32 -13.20 16.06
C THR A 95 -28.26 -12.02 17.02
N GLN A 96 -27.28 -11.14 16.82
CA GLN A 96 -27.15 -9.86 17.49
C GLN A 96 -27.09 -8.73 16.47
N SER A 97 -27.97 -7.73 16.60
CA SER A 97 -28.10 -6.62 15.66
C SER A 97 -27.50 -5.33 16.21
N ILE A 98 -26.83 -4.57 15.34
CA ILE A 98 -26.32 -3.22 15.60
C ILE A 98 -26.94 -2.27 14.58
N ILE A 99 -27.47 -1.13 15.04
CA ILE A 99 -28.05 -0.09 14.18
C ILE A 99 -26.92 0.81 13.66
N TYR A 100 -26.98 1.17 12.37
CA TYR A 100 -26.15 2.21 11.77
C TYR A 100 -27.00 3.26 11.06
N THR A 101 -26.46 4.45 10.91
CA THR A 101 -27.09 5.58 10.22
C THR A 101 -26.32 5.93 8.94
N ALA A 102 -26.92 6.70 8.05
CA ALA A 102 -26.26 7.19 6.84
C ALA A 102 -24.93 7.95 7.12
N ASN A 103 -24.79 8.56 8.32
CA ASN A 103 -23.56 9.25 8.73
C ASN A 103 -22.41 8.27 9.07
N ASP A 104 -22.72 7.03 9.36
CA ASP A 104 -21.75 5.99 9.67
C ASP A 104 -21.18 5.34 8.40
N VAL A 105 -21.77 5.63 7.23
CA VAL A 105 -21.37 5.08 5.94
C VAL A 105 -20.30 5.96 5.30
N SER A 106 -19.21 5.35 4.89
CA SER A 106 -18.16 5.96 4.05
C SER A 106 -18.07 5.19 2.73
N VAL A 107 -18.25 5.89 1.61
CA VAL A 107 -18.14 5.33 0.25
C VAL A 107 -16.80 5.72 -0.33
N VAL A 108 -16.10 4.79 -0.95
CA VAL A 108 -14.81 5.06 -1.60
C VAL A 108 -15.03 5.99 -2.80
N ASN A 109 -14.14 6.98 -2.96
CA ASN A 109 -14.26 7.98 -4.02
C ASN A 109 -14.30 7.35 -5.42
N GLY A 110 -15.15 7.91 -6.29
CA GLY A 110 -15.31 7.46 -7.68
C GLY A 110 -16.34 6.34 -7.87
N TYR A 111 -17.14 6.02 -6.85
CA TYR A 111 -18.35 5.23 -7.03
C TYR A 111 -19.43 6.05 -7.76
N TYR A 112 -20.03 5.49 -8.79
CA TYR A 112 -21.13 6.08 -9.57
C TYR A 112 -22.29 5.09 -9.68
N PRO A 113 -23.43 5.33 -9.00
CA PRO A 113 -24.53 4.35 -8.92
C PRO A 113 -25.29 4.10 -10.22
N ASN A 114 -25.14 4.96 -11.24
CA ASN A 114 -25.92 4.93 -12.48
C ASN A 114 -25.09 4.78 -13.75
N ASP A 115 -23.98 4.05 -13.72
CA ASP A 115 -23.23 3.78 -14.95
C ASP A 115 -23.94 2.66 -15.75
N SER A 116 -24.93 3.07 -16.56
CA SER A 116 -25.77 2.18 -17.35
C SER A 116 -24.93 1.38 -18.35
N GLY A 117 -24.60 0.14 -17.99
CA GLY A 117 -24.01 -0.86 -18.87
C GLY A 117 -22.56 -1.22 -18.63
N ASN A 118 -21.91 -0.73 -17.56
CA ASN A 118 -20.56 -1.11 -17.17
C ASN A 118 -20.52 -1.72 -15.77
N ILE A 119 -19.51 -2.53 -15.49
CA ILE A 119 -19.15 -2.96 -14.15
C ILE A 119 -19.03 -1.70 -13.29
N VAL A 120 -19.74 -1.65 -12.16
CA VAL A 120 -19.79 -0.47 -11.29
C VAL A 120 -18.37 -0.19 -10.75
N PRO A 121 -17.74 0.91 -11.14
CA PRO A 121 -16.39 1.19 -10.68
C PRO A 121 -16.41 1.60 -9.21
N ASN A 122 -15.40 1.16 -8.45
CA ASN A 122 -15.19 1.54 -7.05
C ASN A 122 -16.36 1.20 -6.11
N ASP A 123 -16.97 0.04 -6.32
CA ASP A 123 -18.11 -0.44 -5.53
C ASP A 123 -17.68 -0.91 -4.13
N VAL A 124 -17.14 0.00 -3.34
CA VAL A 124 -16.59 -0.26 -2.00
C VAL A 124 -17.11 0.77 -1.01
N ALA A 125 -17.61 0.30 0.12
CA ALA A 125 -18.02 1.13 1.25
C ALA A 125 -17.65 0.50 2.59
N LEU A 126 -17.56 1.36 3.60
CA LEU A 126 -17.38 0.98 4.99
C LEU A 126 -18.51 1.53 5.84
N ILE A 127 -18.99 0.73 6.80
CA ILE A 127 -19.94 1.15 7.82
C ILE A 127 -19.21 1.19 9.16
N ARG A 128 -19.14 2.34 9.79
CA ARG A 128 -18.59 2.47 11.14
C ARG A 128 -19.57 1.87 12.16
N ILE A 129 -19.06 1.04 13.05
CA ILE A 129 -19.84 0.41 14.11
C ILE A 129 -19.88 1.34 15.32
N ASN A 130 -21.09 1.81 15.69
CA ASN A 130 -21.33 2.62 16.87
C ASN A 130 -21.92 1.78 18.04
N GLY A 131 -21.67 0.48 18.04
CA GLY A 131 -22.13 -0.49 19.03
C GLY A 131 -21.00 -1.40 19.51
N VAL A 132 -21.38 -2.37 20.34
CA VAL A 132 -20.43 -3.39 20.83
C VAL A 132 -20.54 -4.62 19.94
N VAL A 133 -19.46 -4.94 19.24
CA VAL A 133 -19.36 -6.21 18.49
C VAL A 133 -19.40 -7.38 19.48
N PRO A 134 -20.18 -8.44 19.22
CA PRO A 134 -20.29 -9.61 20.10
C PRO A 134 -18.91 -10.17 20.45
N SER A 135 -18.74 -10.61 21.71
CA SER A 135 -17.47 -11.18 22.17
C SER A 135 -17.15 -12.48 21.41
N GLY A 136 -15.88 -12.70 21.10
CA GLY A 136 -15.41 -13.91 20.42
C GLY A 136 -15.46 -13.85 18.89
N ILE A 137 -16.16 -12.89 18.29
CA ILE A 137 -16.14 -12.72 16.83
C ILE A 137 -14.83 -12.08 16.41
N GLN A 138 -14.12 -12.72 15.48
CA GLN A 138 -12.91 -12.19 14.86
C GLN A 138 -13.27 -11.37 13.62
N GLY A 139 -12.57 -10.26 13.41
CA GLY A 139 -12.59 -9.55 12.15
C GLY A 139 -11.53 -10.09 11.20
N TYR A 140 -11.59 -9.65 9.95
CA TYR A 140 -10.70 -10.08 8.89
C TYR A 140 -9.79 -8.93 8.46
N ASP A 141 -8.57 -9.29 8.07
CA ASP A 141 -7.69 -8.39 7.35
C ASP A 141 -8.06 -8.34 5.87
N ILE A 142 -7.55 -7.35 5.15
CA ILE A 142 -7.75 -7.20 3.71
C ILE A 142 -6.52 -7.69 2.95
N ASN A 143 -6.73 -8.27 1.74
CA ASN A 143 -5.61 -8.57 0.85
C ASN A 143 -5.05 -7.26 0.27
N ARG A 144 -3.76 -7.04 0.45
CA ARG A 144 -3.05 -5.87 -0.09
C ARG A 144 -2.14 -6.23 -1.26
N LEU A 145 -1.98 -7.54 -1.53
CA LEU A 145 -1.14 -8.04 -2.60
C LEU A 145 -1.95 -8.17 -3.90
N ASN A 146 -1.37 -7.75 -5.03
CA ASN A 146 -1.96 -7.92 -6.35
C ASN A 146 -1.74 -9.34 -6.91
N ASN A 147 -2.04 -10.36 -6.12
CA ASN A 147 -1.71 -11.76 -6.40
C ASN A 147 -2.93 -12.68 -6.49
N GLU A 148 -4.13 -12.13 -6.63
CA GLU A 148 -5.39 -12.89 -6.54
C GLU A 148 -5.60 -13.84 -7.72
N ILE A 149 -5.15 -13.45 -8.92
CA ILE A 149 -5.42 -14.20 -10.16
C ILE A 149 -4.79 -15.60 -10.10
N GLY A 150 -5.58 -16.61 -10.40
CA GLY A 150 -5.23 -18.03 -10.32
C GLY A 150 -5.36 -18.61 -8.92
N GLN A 151 -5.76 -17.82 -7.92
CA GLN A 151 -5.98 -18.32 -6.57
C GLN A 151 -7.42 -18.77 -6.34
N ASN A 152 -7.57 -19.90 -5.65
CA ASN A 152 -8.87 -20.36 -5.16
C ASN A 152 -9.32 -19.47 -4.01
N PHE A 153 -10.56 -19.04 -4.04
CA PHE A 153 -11.15 -18.24 -2.97
C PHE A 153 -12.39 -18.92 -2.37
N THR A 154 -12.70 -18.52 -1.16
CA THR A 154 -13.92 -18.91 -0.45
C THR A 154 -14.85 -17.70 -0.39
N MET A 155 -16.04 -17.82 -0.95
CA MET A 155 -17.12 -16.82 -0.82
C MET A 155 -18.03 -17.19 0.34
N VAL A 156 -18.46 -16.17 1.10
CA VAL A 156 -19.43 -16.34 2.19
C VAL A 156 -20.45 -15.21 2.11
N GLY A 157 -21.74 -15.58 2.13
CA GLY A 157 -22.79 -14.58 2.00
C GLY A 157 -24.15 -15.04 2.53
N PHE A 158 -25.11 -14.16 2.42
CA PHE A 158 -26.50 -14.35 2.88
C PHE A 158 -27.50 -14.37 1.72
N GLY A 159 -27.01 -14.61 0.50
CA GLY A 159 -27.83 -14.59 -0.70
C GLY A 159 -28.86 -15.72 -0.81
N ASP A 160 -29.59 -15.68 -1.92
CA ASP A 160 -30.61 -16.67 -2.29
C ASP A 160 -30.01 -18.09 -2.47
N THR A 161 -30.83 -19.09 -2.64
CA THR A 161 -30.48 -20.47 -2.96
C THR A 161 -30.64 -20.74 -4.45
N GLY A 162 -30.00 -21.80 -4.94
CA GLY A 162 -30.15 -22.23 -6.31
C GLY A 162 -29.04 -23.18 -6.78
N ASN A 163 -29.04 -23.48 -8.08
CA ASN A 163 -27.98 -24.26 -8.72
C ASN A 163 -27.72 -23.76 -10.15
N GLY A 164 -26.63 -24.20 -10.76
CA GLY A 164 -26.20 -23.73 -12.08
C GLY A 164 -27.20 -23.93 -13.22
N THR A 165 -28.21 -24.80 -13.03
CA THR A 165 -29.28 -25.01 -14.03
C THR A 165 -30.48 -24.06 -13.79
N THR A 166 -30.84 -23.85 -12.53
CA THR A 166 -32.02 -23.01 -12.17
C THR A 166 -31.67 -21.54 -11.96
N GLY A 167 -30.43 -21.24 -11.65
CA GLY A 167 -30.02 -19.93 -11.13
C GLY A 167 -30.54 -19.72 -9.70
N GLY A 168 -30.58 -18.45 -9.28
CA GLY A 168 -31.15 -18.05 -7.98
C GLY A 168 -32.68 -18.26 -7.93
N VAL A 169 -33.15 -18.87 -6.84
CA VAL A 169 -34.58 -19.21 -6.66
C VAL A 169 -35.17 -18.64 -5.37
N GLY A 170 -34.49 -17.71 -4.70
CA GLY A 170 -34.89 -17.11 -3.45
C GLY A 170 -34.40 -17.85 -2.20
N GLY A 171 -34.66 -17.31 -1.02
CA GLY A 171 -34.19 -17.89 0.27
C GLY A 171 -33.01 -17.18 0.90
N ALA A 172 -32.81 -15.92 0.55
CA ALA A 172 -31.82 -15.03 1.16
C ALA A 172 -31.97 -14.91 2.69
N GLY A 173 -30.90 -14.53 3.38
CA GLY A 173 -30.84 -14.35 4.84
C GLY A 173 -30.25 -15.54 5.60
N THR A 174 -29.88 -16.62 4.92
CA THR A 174 -29.13 -17.74 5.54
C THR A 174 -27.68 -17.71 5.08
N LYS A 175 -26.72 -17.76 6.04
CA LYS A 175 -25.29 -17.75 5.74
C LYS A 175 -24.88 -19.02 5.01
N ARG A 176 -24.27 -18.87 3.84
CA ARG A 176 -23.78 -19.94 2.97
C ARG A 176 -22.31 -19.75 2.62
N ILE A 177 -21.69 -20.83 2.19
CA ILE A 177 -20.28 -20.88 1.80
C ILE A 177 -20.12 -21.55 0.44
N GLY A 178 -19.24 -21.01 -0.39
CA GLY A 178 -18.88 -21.59 -1.67
C GLY A 178 -17.42 -21.32 -2.01
N THR A 179 -16.94 -21.92 -3.09
CA THR A 179 -15.56 -21.76 -3.57
C THR A 179 -15.55 -21.55 -5.08
N ASN A 180 -14.58 -20.76 -5.55
CA ASN A 180 -14.26 -20.62 -6.97
C ASN A 180 -12.80 -20.14 -7.11
N THR A 181 -12.37 -19.81 -8.33
CA THR A 181 -11.02 -19.31 -8.64
C THR A 181 -11.11 -17.93 -9.27
N PHE A 182 -10.24 -17.00 -8.89
CA PHE A 182 -10.12 -15.73 -9.60
C PHE A 182 -9.38 -15.95 -10.93
N GLU A 183 -10.06 -15.72 -12.03
CA GLU A 183 -9.55 -16.05 -13.37
C GLU A 183 -9.15 -14.84 -14.18
N ALA A 184 -9.74 -13.68 -13.91
CA ALA A 184 -9.50 -12.49 -14.71
C ALA A 184 -9.60 -11.19 -13.90
N THR A 185 -9.05 -10.13 -14.50
CA THR A 185 -9.30 -8.74 -14.11
C THR A 185 -9.98 -7.99 -15.24
N ASP A 186 -10.62 -6.88 -14.96
CA ASP A 186 -11.23 -6.04 -15.99
C ASP A 186 -10.21 -5.56 -17.04
N ASN A 187 -10.65 -5.55 -18.32
CA ASN A 187 -9.86 -5.03 -19.44
C ASN A 187 -9.87 -3.49 -19.42
N ALA A 188 -8.89 -2.86 -18.79
CA ALA A 188 -8.69 -1.43 -18.86
C ALA A 188 -8.04 -1.03 -20.21
N THR A 189 -8.81 -0.96 -21.31
CA THR A 189 -8.35 -0.44 -22.61
C THR A 189 -8.58 1.06 -22.80
N GLU A 190 -9.12 1.76 -21.82
CA GLU A 190 -9.30 3.22 -21.86
C GLU A 190 -8.58 3.89 -20.68
N GLY A 191 -7.48 4.55 -21.03
CA GLY A 191 -6.69 5.52 -20.28
C GLY A 191 -6.87 5.55 -18.75
N ASN A 192 -5.90 5.03 -18.00
CA ASN A 192 -5.75 5.17 -16.54
C ASN A 192 -6.87 4.60 -15.64
N LYS A 193 -7.66 3.65 -16.09
CA LYS A 193 -8.52 2.88 -15.17
C LYS A 193 -7.79 1.61 -14.77
N TYR A 194 -7.30 1.59 -13.54
CA TYR A 194 -6.62 0.46 -12.92
C TYR A 194 -7.52 -0.78 -12.92
N PHE A 195 -6.93 -1.97 -13.01
CA PHE A 195 -7.59 -3.28 -12.85
C PHE A 195 -8.24 -3.39 -11.44
N ARG A 196 -9.44 -2.83 -11.29
CA ARG A 196 -10.12 -2.66 -9.99
C ARG A 196 -11.14 -3.73 -9.68
N ASN A 197 -11.44 -4.59 -10.64
CA ASN A 197 -12.37 -5.69 -10.47
C ASN A 197 -11.70 -7.03 -10.74
N LEU A 198 -12.08 -8.04 -9.97
CA LEU A 198 -11.76 -9.44 -10.17
C LEU A 198 -12.98 -10.13 -10.77
N ALA A 199 -12.77 -11.12 -11.62
CA ALA A 199 -13.83 -11.91 -12.21
C ALA A 199 -13.52 -13.40 -12.16
N TYR A 200 -14.59 -14.17 -12.12
CA TYR A 200 -14.60 -15.62 -12.31
C TYR A 200 -15.79 -15.99 -13.17
N ASP A 201 -15.75 -17.10 -13.87
CA ASP A 201 -16.97 -17.67 -14.45
C ASP A 201 -17.52 -18.81 -13.59
N PHE A 202 -18.78 -19.14 -13.86
CA PHE A 202 -19.47 -20.22 -13.20
C PHE A 202 -19.78 -21.27 -14.26
N ASP A 203 -18.93 -22.27 -14.34
CA ASP A 203 -19.01 -23.28 -15.39
C ASP A 203 -19.28 -24.70 -14.82
N ASN A 204 -19.59 -25.61 -15.71
CA ASN A 204 -19.78 -27.03 -15.42
C ASN A 204 -18.65 -27.91 -15.93
N GLY A 205 -17.51 -27.31 -16.27
CA GLY A 205 -16.36 -27.99 -16.85
C GLY A 205 -16.46 -28.22 -18.37
N THR A 206 -17.42 -27.58 -19.05
CA THR A 206 -17.52 -27.65 -20.52
C THR A 206 -17.10 -26.35 -21.18
N SER A 207 -16.49 -26.41 -22.37
CA SER A 207 -16.11 -25.23 -23.13
C SER A 207 -17.28 -24.34 -23.59
N ALA A 208 -18.50 -24.86 -23.52
CA ALA A 208 -19.70 -24.11 -23.92
C ALA A 208 -20.11 -23.09 -22.85
N ASP A 209 -19.79 -23.35 -21.60
CA ASP A 209 -20.19 -22.54 -20.46
C ASP A 209 -19.05 -21.63 -19.93
N ASN A 210 -17.87 -21.62 -20.62
CA ASN A 210 -16.79 -20.69 -20.31
C ASN A 210 -17.07 -19.29 -20.90
N ALA A 211 -17.35 -18.31 -20.07
CA ALA A 211 -17.87 -16.99 -20.46
C ALA A 211 -16.80 -15.87 -20.53
N LEU A 212 -15.63 -16.06 -19.92
CA LEU A 212 -14.67 -14.96 -19.69
C LEU A 212 -13.90 -14.49 -20.93
N GLN A 213 -13.83 -15.28 -22.01
CA GLN A 213 -12.91 -15.06 -23.14
C GLN A 213 -13.02 -13.70 -23.87
N ASN A 214 -14.10 -12.95 -23.72
CA ASN A 214 -14.35 -11.75 -24.52
C ASN A 214 -14.48 -10.44 -23.72
N THR A 215 -14.46 -10.50 -22.40
CA THR A 215 -14.79 -9.37 -21.53
C THR A 215 -13.64 -8.96 -20.60
N TYR A 216 -12.78 -9.91 -20.23
CA TYR A 216 -11.72 -9.73 -19.24
C TYR A 216 -10.34 -10.11 -19.79
N THR A 217 -9.27 -9.62 -19.14
CA THR A 217 -7.89 -10.07 -19.40
C THR A 217 -7.63 -11.37 -18.65
N VAL A 218 -7.59 -12.48 -19.38
CA VAL A 218 -7.23 -13.79 -18.84
C VAL A 218 -5.73 -14.02 -19.07
N PRO A 219 -4.91 -14.28 -18.04
CA PRO A 219 -3.51 -14.64 -18.23
C PRO A 219 -3.34 -15.91 -19.09
N SER A 220 -2.35 -15.91 -19.98
CA SER A 220 -2.10 -17.01 -20.93
C SER A 220 -1.71 -18.36 -20.28
N ASN A 221 -1.38 -18.35 -19.01
CA ASN A 221 -1.03 -19.55 -18.22
C ASN A 221 -2.22 -20.14 -17.43
N LEU A 222 -3.32 -19.41 -17.35
CA LEU A 222 -4.57 -19.96 -16.85
C LEU A 222 -5.26 -20.61 -18.06
N GLY A 223 -5.43 -21.92 -18.02
CA GLY A 223 -6.18 -22.66 -19.03
C GLY A 223 -7.60 -22.11 -19.14
N VAL A 224 -8.20 -22.30 -20.32
CA VAL A 224 -9.58 -21.88 -20.64
C VAL A 224 -10.62 -22.71 -19.86
N PHE A 225 -10.18 -23.55 -18.95
CA PHE A 225 -11.01 -24.43 -18.13
C PHE A 225 -10.67 -24.22 -16.67
N SER A 226 -11.71 -24.24 -15.84
CA SER A 226 -11.58 -24.19 -14.40
C SER A 226 -10.45 -25.09 -13.91
N SER A 227 -9.68 -24.60 -13.02
CA SER A 227 -8.47 -25.23 -12.44
C SER A 227 -8.77 -26.48 -11.60
N GLY A 228 -9.78 -27.29 -11.96
CA GLY A 228 -10.07 -28.56 -11.32
C GLY A 228 -10.78 -28.46 -9.96
N VAL A 229 -11.42 -27.34 -9.65
CA VAL A 229 -12.39 -27.25 -8.57
C VAL A 229 -13.64 -28.01 -9.03
N LEU A 230 -13.85 -29.21 -8.51
CA LEU A 230 -14.94 -30.11 -8.90
C LEU A 230 -16.34 -29.57 -8.54
N VAL A 231 -16.44 -28.49 -7.78
CA VAL A 231 -17.70 -27.86 -7.35
C VAL A 231 -17.49 -26.35 -7.30
N GLU A 232 -17.84 -25.66 -8.36
CA GLU A 232 -17.87 -24.21 -8.41
C GLU A 232 -19.14 -23.65 -7.78
N THR A 233 -19.05 -22.41 -7.31
CA THR A 233 -20.15 -21.66 -6.74
C THR A 233 -20.21 -20.27 -7.33
N ALA A 234 -21.40 -19.77 -7.58
CA ALA A 234 -21.67 -18.39 -8.00
C ALA A 234 -22.25 -17.57 -6.86
N VAL A 235 -22.02 -16.26 -6.94
CA VAL A 235 -22.67 -15.30 -6.03
C VAL A 235 -24.13 -15.12 -6.37
N GLY A 236 -24.90 -14.80 -5.38
CA GLY A 236 -26.32 -14.68 -5.49
C GLY A 236 -26.93 -13.53 -4.68
N SER A 237 -28.23 -13.25 -4.88
CA SER A 237 -28.99 -12.12 -4.32
C SER A 237 -28.90 -12.03 -2.80
N GLY A 238 -28.38 -10.89 -2.31
CA GLY A 238 -28.05 -10.71 -0.90
C GLY A 238 -26.59 -11.05 -0.55
N ASP A 239 -25.82 -11.63 -1.49
CA ASP A 239 -24.36 -11.78 -1.32
C ASP A 239 -23.60 -10.49 -1.63
N SER A 240 -24.23 -9.54 -2.29
CA SER A 240 -23.69 -8.20 -2.56
C SER A 240 -22.98 -7.64 -1.33
N GLY A 241 -21.73 -7.23 -1.47
CA GLY A 241 -20.87 -6.76 -0.38
C GLY A 241 -20.19 -7.87 0.43
N GLY A 242 -20.50 -9.14 0.17
CA GLY A 242 -19.88 -10.30 0.82
C GLY A 242 -18.43 -10.52 0.39
N PRO A 243 -17.62 -11.17 1.25
CA PRO A 243 -16.21 -11.38 0.98
C PRO A 243 -15.95 -12.56 0.04
N ALA A 244 -14.92 -12.40 -0.78
CA ALA A 244 -14.14 -13.50 -1.31
C ALA A 244 -12.84 -13.57 -0.50
N PHE A 245 -12.65 -14.66 0.24
CA PHE A 245 -11.49 -14.88 1.10
C PHE A 245 -10.39 -15.64 0.41
N LEU A 246 -9.14 -15.19 0.57
CA LEU A 246 -7.95 -16.01 0.36
C LEU A 246 -7.48 -16.58 1.70
N SER A 247 -7.00 -17.83 1.68
CA SER A 247 -6.36 -18.45 2.84
C SER A 247 -4.87 -18.15 2.81
N THR A 248 -4.36 -17.52 3.87
CA THR A 248 -2.94 -17.23 4.04
C THR A 248 -2.37 -17.97 5.25
N ASN A 249 -1.05 -17.93 5.43
CA ASN A 249 -0.41 -18.45 6.63
C ASN A 249 -0.84 -17.72 7.93
N PHE A 250 -1.47 -16.54 7.79
CA PHE A 250 -1.93 -15.71 8.91
C PHE A 250 -3.45 -15.74 9.11
N GLY A 251 -4.17 -16.54 8.33
CA GLY A 251 -5.63 -16.67 8.38
C GLY A 251 -6.32 -16.25 7.08
N LEU A 252 -7.62 -15.96 7.19
CA LEU A 252 -8.44 -15.50 6.08
C LEU A 252 -8.26 -14.01 5.85
N VAL A 253 -8.01 -13.60 4.59
CA VAL A 253 -7.97 -12.18 4.18
C VAL A 253 -9.02 -11.92 3.11
N ILE A 254 -9.66 -10.74 3.14
CA ILE A 254 -10.66 -10.32 2.16
C ILE A 254 -9.95 -9.86 0.90
N ALA A 255 -10.08 -10.58 -0.20
CA ALA A 255 -9.47 -10.25 -1.50
C ALA A 255 -10.45 -9.58 -2.47
N GLY A 256 -11.74 -9.88 -2.33
CA GLY A 256 -12.80 -9.32 -3.15
C GLY A 256 -14.05 -9.00 -2.35
N ILE A 257 -14.81 -8.01 -2.82
CA ILE A 257 -16.13 -7.63 -2.32
C ILE A 257 -17.13 -7.89 -3.44
N THR A 258 -18.11 -8.74 -3.21
CA THR A 258 -19.12 -9.07 -4.22
C THR A 258 -19.81 -7.83 -4.75
N SER A 259 -19.71 -7.59 -6.05
CA SER A 259 -20.29 -6.43 -6.74
C SER A 259 -21.46 -6.83 -7.66
N GLY A 260 -21.46 -8.03 -8.23
CA GLY A 260 -22.55 -8.50 -9.06
C GLY A 260 -22.24 -9.77 -9.83
N SER A 261 -23.24 -10.25 -10.60
CA SER A 261 -23.07 -11.34 -11.56
C SER A 261 -23.94 -11.11 -12.82
N THR A 262 -23.66 -11.86 -13.87
CA THR A 262 -24.50 -11.90 -15.08
C THR A 262 -25.48 -13.07 -15.00
N ASP A 263 -26.57 -12.99 -15.77
CA ASP A 263 -27.50 -14.09 -16.10
C ASP A 263 -28.02 -14.94 -14.90
N ASP A 264 -28.48 -14.30 -13.82
CA ASP A 264 -29.12 -14.95 -12.66
C ASP A 264 -28.33 -16.11 -12.04
N SER A 265 -27.01 -16.07 -12.11
CA SER A 265 -26.11 -17.09 -11.53
C SER A 265 -26.35 -18.52 -12.06
N LYS A 266 -26.64 -18.64 -13.34
CA LYS A 266 -26.66 -19.91 -14.08
C LYS A 266 -25.26 -20.24 -14.61
N PHE A 267 -25.06 -21.47 -15.10
CA PHE A 267 -23.86 -21.81 -15.85
C PHE A 267 -23.63 -20.81 -17.00
N ALA A 268 -22.37 -20.45 -17.21
CA ALA A 268 -21.89 -19.37 -18.06
C ALA A 268 -22.12 -17.95 -17.50
N SER A 269 -22.53 -17.79 -16.24
CA SER A 269 -22.52 -16.48 -15.58
C SER A 269 -21.11 -16.06 -15.23
N ILE A 270 -20.86 -14.74 -15.27
CA ILE A 270 -19.61 -14.13 -14.79
C ILE A 270 -19.93 -13.44 -13.47
N GLY A 271 -19.24 -13.84 -12.40
CA GLY A 271 -19.27 -13.11 -11.13
C GLY A 271 -18.17 -12.07 -11.07
N SER A 272 -18.48 -10.91 -10.49
CA SER A 272 -17.54 -9.80 -10.34
C SER A 272 -17.39 -9.37 -8.89
N TYR A 273 -16.15 -9.03 -8.53
CA TYR A 273 -15.77 -8.51 -7.21
C TYR A 273 -15.03 -7.19 -7.38
N ALA A 274 -15.32 -6.21 -6.51
CA ALA A 274 -14.39 -5.10 -6.31
C ALA A 274 -13.09 -5.65 -5.71
N ARG A 275 -11.96 -5.43 -6.39
CA ARG A 275 -10.64 -5.93 -6.01
C ARG A 275 -10.11 -5.18 -4.81
N VAL A 276 -10.06 -5.82 -3.63
CA VAL A 276 -9.74 -5.16 -2.36
C VAL A 276 -8.32 -4.60 -2.35
N SER A 277 -7.34 -5.28 -2.95
CA SER A 277 -5.97 -4.78 -3.04
C SER A 277 -5.87 -3.43 -3.77
N ALA A 278 -6.73 -3.19 -4.78
CA ALA A 278 -6.80 -1.92 -5.50
C ALA A 278 -7.39 -0.76 -4.65
N PHE A 279 -8.08 -1.07 -3.56
CA PHE A 279 -8.72 -0.10 -2.66
C PHE A 279 -8.10 -0.08 -1.26
N ALA A 280 -7.07 -0.88 -1.00
CA ALA A 280 -6.50 -1.07 0.33
C ALA A 280 -6.15 0.27 0.99
N ARG A 281 -5.46 1.18 0.28
CA ARG A 281 -5.12 2.52 0.79
C ARG A 281 -6.37 3.36 1.12
N ALA A 282 -7.41 3.32 0.29
CA ALA A 282 -8.63 4.08 0.55
C ALA A 282 -9.39 3.54 1.77
N ILE A 283 -9.40 2.22 1.95
CA ILE A 283 -9.95 1.53 3.11
C ILE A 283 -9.18 1.95 4.36
N ASP A 284 -7.86 1.87 4.34
CA ASP A 284 -6.98 2.22 5.47
C ASP A 284 -7.15 3.70 5.89
N LEU A 285 -7.27 4.62 4.94
CA LEU A 285 -7.54 6.04 5.21
C LEU A 285 -8.89 6.28 5.91
N ILE A 286 -9.93 5.51 5.56
CA ILE A 286 -11.26 5.62 6.19
C ILE A 286 -11.25 4.99 7.59
N VAL A 287 -10.61 3.84 7.74
CA VAL A 287 -10.48 3.12 9.00
C VAL A 287 -9.62 3.92 10.01
N GLY A 288 -8.70 4.74 9.52
CA GLY A 288 -7.83 5.58 10.35
C GLY A 288 -6.71 4.81 11.05
N THR A 289 -6.63 3.51 10.83
CA THR A 289 -5.50 2.65 11.20
C THR A 289 -5.30 1.67 10.06
N PRO A 290 -4.13 1.57 9.47
CA PRO A 290 -3.85 0.45 8.58
C PRO A 290 -4.05 -0.83 9.38
N VAL A 291 -4.93 -1.68 8.89
CA VAL A 291 -5.14 -3.00 9.45
C VAL A 291 -3.98 -3.85 8.97
N SER A 292 -2.88 -3.78 9.67
CA SER A 292 -1.68 -4.53 9.35
C SER A 292 -1.70 -5.88 10.06
N ASN A 293 -1.21 -6.91 9.40
CA ASN A 293 -0.86 -8.23 9.98
C ASN A 293 0.24 -8.11 11.08
N GLY A 294 0.08 -7.19 12.02
CA GLY A 294 1.02 -6.90 13.11
C GLY A 294 2.17 -5.95 12.76
N LEU A 295 2.18 -5.36 11.54
CA LEU A 295 3.18 -4.36 11.15
C LEU A 295 2.57 -2.96 11.24
N SER A 296 3.00 -2.20 12.23
CA SER A 296 2.51 -0.85 12.53
C SER A 296 2.87 0.14 11.40
N THR A 297 1.96 1.06 11.06
CA THR A 297 2.27 2.22 10.18
C THR A 297 3.32 3.15 10.73
N THR A 298 3.66 2.96 11.98
CA THR A 298 4.67 3.73 12.71
C THR A 298 6.02 3.02 12.74
N ASN A 299 6.23 1.99 11.90
CA ASN A 299 7.52 1.36 11.77
C ASN A 299 8.52 2.30 11.09
N PHE A 300 9.74 2.26 11.58
CA PHE A 300 10.88 2.94 10.98
C PHE A 300 12.06 1.97 10.87
N ALA A 301 13.01 2.32 10.03
CA ALA A 301 14.16 1.46 9.78
C ALA A 301 15.47 2.14 10.16
N ALA A 302 16.45 1.32 10.57
CA ALA A 302 17.82 1.74 10.76
C ALA A 302 18.77 0.74 10.09
N SER A 303 19.86 1.24 9.51
CA SER A 303 20.90 0.43 8.88
C SER A 303 22.28 0.95 9.20
N PRO A 304 23.35 0.08 9.24
CA PRO A 304 24.69 0.50 9.58
C PRO A 304 25.33 1.29 8.44
N GLY A 305 26.07 2.32 8.78
CA GLY A 305 27.04 2.94 7.87
C GLY A 305 28.27 2.07 7.67
N ALA A 306 29.22 2.53 6.86
CA ALA A 306 30.48 1.82 6.62
C ALA A 306 31.30 1.65 7.92
N GLY A 307 31.79 0.43 8.16
CA GLY A 307 32.56 0.13 9.37
C GLY A 307 33.41 -1.14 9.21
N ALA A 308 34.54 -1.18 9.90
CA ALA A 308 35.56 -2.21 9.72
C ALA A 308 35.42 -3.46 10.61
N ASN A 309 34.31 -3.64 11.35
CA ASN A 309 34.17 -4.74 12.29
C ASN A 309 32.91 -5.58 12.02
N SER A 310 32.87 -6.81 12.54
CA SER A 310 31.85 -7.83 12.36
C SER A 310 30.44 -7.43 12.84
N PHE A 311 30.29 -6.27 13.45
CA PHE A 311 29.00 -5.71 13.91
C PHE A 311 28.28 -4.87 12.84
N SER A 312 28.93 -4.64 11.69
CA SER A 312 28.37 -3.91 10.55
C SER A 312 27.75 -4.84 9.49
N SER A 313 27.13 -5.94 9.92
CA SER A 313 26.36 -6.78 8.98
C SER A 313 25.38 -5.90 8.21
N PRO A 314 25.29 -6.01 6.87
CA PRO A 314 24.45 -5.13 6.04
C PRO A 314 22.97 -5.51 6.19
N ASN A 315 22.48 -5.37 7.41
CA ASN A 315 21.10 -5.64 7.79
C ASN A 315 20.31 -4.33 7.89
N ALA A 316 19.09 -4.34 7.40
CA ALA A 316 18.10 -3.34 7.75
C ALA A 316 17.30 -3.84 8.96
N ASN A 317 17.37 -3.10 10.05
CA ASN A 317 16.60 -3.38 11.27
C ASN A 317 15.34 -2.54 11.27
N ILE A 318 14.19 -3.19 11.42
CA ILE A 318 12.88 -2.54 11.47
C ILE A 318 12.45 -2.43 12.93
N TYR A 319 11.98 -1.28 13.34
CA TYR A 319 11.57 -0.97 14.70
C TYR A 319 10.13 -0.45 14.72
N ASP A 320 9.39 -0.77 15.78
CA ASP A 320 8.06 -0.24 16.06
C ASP A 320 8.20 0.99 16.98
N SER A 321 7.76 2.15 16.52
CA SER A 321 7.84 3.41 17.30
C SER A 321 6.88 3.48 18.48
N THR A 322 5.88 2.60 18.54
CA THR A 322 4.95 2.51 19.68
C THR A 322 5.62 1.89 20.91
N VAL A 323 6.75 1.20 20.72
CA VAL A 323 7.57 0.62 21.79
C VAL A 323 8.54 1.68 22.32
N THR A 324 8.42 2.04 23.60
CA THR A 324 9.35 2.98 24.23
C THR A 324 10.76 2.38 24.31
N ASN A 325 11.74 3.03 23.65
CA ASN A 325 13.14 2.58 23.55
C ASN A 325 13.27 1.13 23.06
N PRO A 326 12.93 0.85 21.78
CA PRO A 326 12.99 -0.49 21.23
C PRO A 326 14.44 -0.96 21.17
N THR A 327 14.84 -1.83 22.10
CA THR A 327 16.20 -2.43 22.12
C THR A 327 16.34 -3.60 21.16
N THR A 328 15.21 -4.09 20.65
CA THR A 328 15.15 -5.23 19.73
C THR A 328 14.34 -4.84 18.50
N PRO A 329 14.87 -5.03 17.29
CA PRO A 329 14.08 -4.81 16.08
C PRO A 329 12.93 -5.83 16.00
N VAL A 330 11.79 -5.41 15.45
CA VAL A 330 10.65 -6.31 15.15
C VAL A 330 10.97 -7.22 13.97
N PHE A 331 11.85 -6.78 13.08
CA PHE A 331 12.37 -7.59 11.99
C PHE A 331 13.81 -7.20 11.61
N ILE A 332 14.58 -8.16 11.08
CA ILE A 332 15.94 -7.95 10.56
C ILE A 332 16.00 -8.47 9.13
N ILE A 333 16.30 -7.59 8.18
CA ILE A 333 16.45 -7.94 6.76
C ILE A 333 17.94 -8.08 6.43
N PRO A 334 18.45 -9.27 6.13
CA PRO A 334 19.85 -9.46 5.67
C PRO A 334 19.93 -9.08 4.19
N ALA A 335 20.08 -7.78 3.90
CA ALA A 335 19.99 -7.25 2.54
C ALA A 335 21.11 -7.73 1.62
N TYR A 336 22.36 -7.83 2.12
CA TYR A 336 23.53 -8.23 1.34
C TYR A 336 24.37 -9.28 2.10
N ALA A 337 25.43 -9.78 1.45
CA ALA A 337 26.31 -10.79 2.06
C ALA A 337 26.92 -10.27 3.37
N SER A 338 26.93 -11.09 4.41
CA SER A 338 27.40 -10.72 5.76
C SER A 338 28.87 -10.27 5.81
N ALA A 339 29.69 -10.67 4.83
CA ALA A 339 31.07 -10.23 4.68
C ALA A 339 31.22 -8.82 4.12
N PHE A 340 30.15 -8.21 3.62
CA PHE A 340 30.18 -6.83 3.11
C PHE A 340 30.15 -5.84 4.27
N THR A 341 31.13 -4.93 4.32
CA THR A 341 31.31 -3.96 5.41
C THR A 341 31.15 -2.51 4.98
N GLY A 342 30.74 -2.27 3.72
CA GLY A 342 30.55 -0.92 3.16
C GLY A 342 29.35 -0.15 3.71
N GLY A 343 28.53 -0.78 4.56
CA GLY A 343 27.31 -0.19 5.08
C GLY A 343 26.13 -0.32 4.12
N LEU A 344 25.00 0.22 4.52
CA LEU A 344 23.72 0.10 3.83
C LEU A 344 22.98 1.43 3.88
N THR A 345 22.60 1.96 2.72
CA THR A 345 21.62 3.06 2.63
C THR A 345 20.22 2.47 2.56
N ILE A 346 19.23 3.17 3.11
CA ILE A 346 17.88 2.66 3.27
C ILE A 346 16.85 3.77 3.09
N THR A 347 15.74 3.44 2.45
CA THR A 347 14.51 4.25 2.43
C THR A 347 13.29 3.35 2.50
N MET A 348 12.14 3.95 2.69
CA MET A 348 10.85 3.29 2.82
C MET A 348 9.85 3.91 1.84
N GLY A 349 9.10 3.08 1.09
CA GLY A 349 8.06 3.52 0.14
C GLY A 349 7.23 2.35 -0.34
N ASP A 350 5.98 2.58 -0.72
CA ASP A 350 5.06 1.56 -1.24
C ASP A 350 5.23 1.44 -2.76
N VAL A 351 6.27 0.69 -3.21
CA VAL A 351 6.62 0.61 -4.64
C VAL A 351 5.70 -0.27 -5.45
N ASN A 352 4.97 -1.19 -4.81
CA ASN A 352 4.04 -2.11 -5.48
C ASN A 352 2.57 -1.75 -5.24
N ARG A 353 2.32 -0.67 -4.47
CA ARG A 353 0.99 -0.16 -4.14
C ARG A 353 0.10 -1.18 -3.43
N ASP A 354 0.68 -2.02 -2.58
CA ASP A 354 -0.06 -3.00 -1.80
C ASP A 354 -0.52 -2.46 -0.43
N GLY A 355 -0.19 -1.20 -0.10
CA GLY A 355 -0.52 -0.53 1.15
C GLY A 355 0.51 -0.76 2.26
N PHE A 356 1.46 -1.68 2.08
CA PHE A 356 2.60 -1.85 2.99
C PHE A 356 3.80 -1.07 2.48
N VAL A 357 4.52 -0.48 3.41
CA VAL A 357 5.71 0.29 3.07
C VAL A 357 6.89 -0.64 2.86
N ASP A 358 7.37 -0.75 1.62
CA ASP A 358 8.50 -1.58 1.23
C ASP A 358 9.82 -1.00 1.72
N ILE A 359 10.81 -1.86 1.86
CA ILE A 359 12.16 -1.49 2.27
C ILE A 359 13.08 -1.49 1.07
N ILE A 360 13.55 -0.33 0.68
CA ILE A 360 14.48 -0.13 -0.44
C ILE A 360 15.89 0.02 0.11
N THR A 361 16.82 -0.78 -0.39
CA THR A 361 18.18 -0.82 0.11
C THR A 361 19.21 -0.62 -1.01
N GLY A 362 20.29 0.07 -0.68
CA GLY A 362 21.45 0.24 -1.55
C GLY A 362 22.75 0.02 -0.78
N PRO A 363 23.75 -0.71 -1.34
CA PRO A 363 25.03 -0.90 -0.65
C PRO A 363 25.83 0.39 -0.63
N GLY A 364 26.51 0.64 0.47
CA GLY A 364 27.47 1.73 0.60
C GLY A 364 28.78 1.49 -0.14
N PRO A 365 29.81 2.36 0.08
CA PRO A 365 31.08 2.29 -0.61
C PRO A 365 31.77 0.92 -0.50
N GLY A 366 32.37 0.45 -1.61
CA GLY A 366 32.91 -0.89 -1.76
C GLY A 366 31.91 -1.92 -2.29
N GLY A 367 30.59 -1.59 -2.31
CA GLY A 367 29.55 -2.37 -2.94
C GLY A 367 29.27 -1.94 -4.38
N GLY A 368 28.78 -2.84 -5.23
CA GLY A 368 28.26 -2.49 -6.54
C GLY A 368 26.92 -1.73 -6.42
N PRO A 369 26.38 -1.14 -7.51
CA PRO A 369 25.17 -0.33 -7.47
C PRO A 369 23.88 -1.20 -7.47
N ASN A 370 23.85 -2.25 -6.65
CA ASN A 370 22.77 -3.24 -6.61
C ASN A 370 21.65 -2.81 -5.66
N ILE A 371 20.51 -2.46 -6.23
CA ILE A 371 19.30 -2.13 -5.47
C ILE A 371 18.53 -3.40 -5.16
N LYS A 372 18.04 -3.51 -3.94
CA LYS A 372 17.04 -4.50 -3.53
C LYS A 372 15.86 -3.85 -2.86
N VAL A 373 14.67 -4.31 -3.21
CA VAL A 373 13.42 -3.89 -2.60
C VAL A 373 12.78 -5.10 -1.96
N PHE A 374 12.48 -5.01 -0.68
CA PHE A 374 11.82 -6.04 0.10
C PHE A 374 10.39 -5.62 0.40
N SER A 375 9.44 -6.52 0.15
CA SER A 375 8.02 -6.25 0.41
C SER A 375 7.77 -5.93 1.89
N GLY A 376 7.06 -4.83 2.12
CA GLY A 376 6.60 -4.43 3.46
C GLY A 376 5.59 -5.40 4.07
N ALA A 377 4.94 -6.22 3.26
CA ALA A 377 3.97 -7.20 3.74
C ALA A 377 4.60 -8.34 4.56
N ASP A 378 5.86 -8.71 4.26
CA ASP A 378 6.53 -9.85 4.93
C ASP A 378 8.03 -9.63 5.21
N TYR A 379 8.65 -8.57 4.68
CA TYR A 379 10.08 -8.23 4.75
C TYR A 379 11.02 -9.32 4.23
N THR A 380 10.51 -10.36 3.57
CA THR A 380 11.28 -11.49 3.03
C THR A 380 11.19 -11.60 1.51
N THR A 381 10.04 -11.24 0.94
CA THR A 381 9.84 -11.26 -0.52
C THR A 381 10.64 -10.12 -1.15
N VAL A 382 11.48 -10.46 -2.15
CA VAL A 382 12.24 -9.49 -2.93
C VAL A 382 11.42 -9.08 -4.14
N LEU A 383 10.92 -7.83 -4.16
CA LEU A 383 10.15 -7.26 -5.26
C LEU A 383 11.06 -6.88 -6.43
N TYR A 384 12.18 -6.23 -6.12
CA TYR A 384 13.17 -5.80 -7.11
C TYR A 384 14.60 -6.16 -6.67
N ASN A 385 15.43 -6.54 -7.66
CA ASN A 385 16.86 -6.81 -7.49
C ASN A 385 17.59 -6.49 -8.80
N PHE A 386 18.21 -5.32 -8.91
CA PHE A 386 18.86 -4.86 -10.14
C PHE A 386 20.05 -3.94 -9.87
N PHE A 387 20.87 -3.70 -10.89
CA PHE A 387 21.95 -2.71 -10.85
C PHE A 387 21.46 -1.37 -11.40
N ALA A 388 21.53 -0.30 -10.59
CA ALA A 388 21.08 1.03 -10.99
C ALA A 388 22.07 1.75 -11.92
N PHE A 389 23.36 1.39 -11.84
CA PHE A 389 24.44 1.94 -12.66
C PHE A 389 25.30 0.80 -13.22
N GLU A 390 26.37 1.13 -13.91
CA GLU A 390 27.32 0.15 -14.45
C GLU A 390 27.88 -0.74 -13.32
N SER A 391 27.84 -2.06 -13.50
CA SER A 391 28.20 -3.04 -12.45
C SER A 391 29.65 -2.91 -11.91
N ALA A 392 30.52 -2.25 -12.67
CA ALA A 392 31.88 -1.96 -12.27
C ALA A 392 32.01 -0.77 -11.28
N PHE A 393 30.94 0.00 -11.12
CA PHE A 393 30.92 1.11 -10.15
C PHE A 393 30.88 0.57 -8.72
N THR A 394 31.83 0.99 -7.89
CA THR A 394 31.96 0.53 -6.49
C THR A 394 31.85 1.64 -5.46
N GLY A 395 31.45 2.85 -5.87
CA GLY A 395 31.24 3.98 -4.96
C GLY A 395 30.06 3.82 -3.99
N GLY A 396 29.25 2.76 -4.17
CA GLY A 396 28.00 2.59 -3.47
C GLY A 396 26.88 3.47 -4.03
N VAL A 397 25.69 3.37 -3.47
CA VAL A 397 24.52 4.14 -3.90
C VAL A 397 23.76 4.69 -2.70
N VAL A 398 23.01 5.76 -2.94
CA VAL A 398 22.03 6.32 -2.00
C VAL A 398 20.65 6.15 -2.59
N VAL A 399 19.67 5.80 -1.76
CA VAL A 399 18.30 5.52 -2.19
C VAL A 399 17.30 6.48 -1.53
N ALA A 400 16.27 6.85 -2.30
CA ALA A 400 15.06 7.54 -1.85
C ALA A 400 13.85 6.97 -2.59
N SER A 401 12.64 7.31 -2.15
CA SER A 401 11.39 6.89 -2.80
C SER A 401 10.31 7.95 -2.70
N GLY A 402 9.39 7.95 -3.65
CA GLY A 402 8.20 8.77 -3.72
C GLY A 402 7.56 8.69 -5.10
N ASP A 403 6.28 8.96 -5.22
CA ASP A 403 5.53 8.93 -6.47
C ASP A 403 5.85 10.16 -7.34
N ILE A 404 6.96 10.07 -8.11
CA ILE A 404 7.51 11.16 -8.92
C ILE A 404 6.63 11.47 -10.15
N ASN A 405 6.03 10.44 -10.74
CA ASN A 405 5.23 10.56 -11.95
C ASN A 405 3.71 10.61 -11.69
N ASN A 406 3.30 10.56 -10.42
CA ASN A 406 1.92 10.57 -9.95
C ASN A 406 1.07 9.42 -10.54
N ASP A 407 1.65 8.21 -10.62
CA ASP A 407 0.96 6.99 -11.08
C ASP A 407 0.42 6.14 -9.92
N GLY A 408 0.69 6.55 -8.67
CA GLY A 408 0.24 5.93 -7.45
C GLY A 408 1.17 4.83 -6.92
N TYR A 409 2.32 4.61 -7.54
CA TYR A 409 3.40 3.74 -7.08
C TYR A 409 4.58 4.60 -6.65
N ASP A 410 5.15 4.34 -5.47
CA ASP A 410 6.38 5.04 -5.10
C ASP A 410 7.51 4.60 -6.02
N ASP A 411 8.17 5.55 -6.70
CA ASP A 411 9.31 5.32 -7.58
C ASP A 411 10.60 5.14 -6.77
N ILE A 412 11.58 4.44 -7.35
CA ILE A 412 12.86 4.16 -6.74
C ILE A 412 13.88 5.18 -7.27
N ILE A 413 14.36 6.08 -6.41
CA ILE A 413 15.31 7.12 -6.76
C ILE A 413 16.69 6.69 -6.29
N VAL A 414 17.65 6.62 -7.19
CA VAL A 414 19.02 6.14 -6.90
C VAL A 414 20.05 7.20 -7.28
N GLY A 415 20.85 7.58 -6.31
CA GLY A 415 21.98 8.49 -6.48
C GLY A 415 23.31 7.76 -6.40
N ALA A 416 24.27 8.19 -7.23
CA ALA A 416 25.61 7.66 -7.15
C ALA A 416 26.31 8.13 -5.87
N GLY A 417 26.99 7.20 -5.19
CA GLY A 417 27.89 7.49 -4.09
C GLY A 417 29.20 8.14 -4.56
N PRO A 418 30.17 8.32 -3.64
CA PRO A 418 31.45 8.94 -3.98
C PRO A 418 32.19 8.26 -5.15
N GLY A 419 32.69 9.07 -6.09
CA GLY A 419 33.36 8.62 -7.31
C GLY A 419 32.44 8.48 -8.52
N GLY A 420 31.09 8.47 -8.33
CA GLY A 420 30.11 8.30 -9.40
C GLY A 420 29.57 9.60 -10.00
N GLY A 421 30.07 10.74 -9.57
CA GLY A 421 29.50 12.02 -9.96
C GLY A 421 28.16 12.31 -9.27
N PRO A 422 27.47 13.43 -9.60
CA PRO A 422 26.17 13.78 -9.02
C PRO A 422 25.02 13.16 -9.82
N ARG A 423 25.15 11.91 -10.29
CA ARG A 423 24.17 11.21 -11.11
C ARG A 423 23.00 10.70 -10.26
N VAL A 424 21.81 10.95 -10.77
CA VAL A 424 20.54 10.46 -10.21
C VAL A 424 19.75 9.75 -11.31
N THR A 425 19.29 8.54 -11.02
CA THR A 425 18.42 7.77 -11.90
C THR A 425 17.14 7.40 -11.14
N ILE A 426 16.00 7.57 -11.76
CA ILE A 426 14.68 7.27 -11.21
C ILE A 426 14.11 6.08 -11.96
N PHE A 427 13.69 5.07 -11.23
CA PHE A 427 13.06 3.86 -11.75
C PHE A 427 11.60 3.80 -11.30
N SER A 428 10.69 3.48 -12.22
CA SER A 428 9.28 3.30 -11.92
C SER A 428 9.05 2.18 -10.89
N GLY A 429 8.31 2.46 -9.84
CA GLY A 429 7.83 1.46 -8.89
C GLY A 429 6.94 0.42 -9.54
N LEU A 430 6.11 0.82 -10.51
CA LEU A 430 5.18 -0.05 -11.22
C LEU A 430 5.88 -1.20 -11.99
N ASN A 431 7.04 -0.93 -12.65
CA ASN A 431 7.63 -1.90 -13.58
C ASN A 431 9.16 -1.89 -13.64
N GLY A 432 9.84 -1.08 -12.83
CA GLY A 432 11.29 -0.97 -12.79
C GLY A 432 11.95 -0.28 -14.01
N SER A 433 11.16 0.31 -14.93
CA SER A 433 11.73 1.04 -16.08
C SER A 433 12.34 2.36 -15.63
N VAL A 434 13.38 2.82 -16.35
CA VAL A 434 13.98 4.14 -16.10
C VAL A 434 13.01 5.23 -16.52
N LEU A 435 12.62 6.08 -15.58
CA LEU A 435 11.83 7.28 -15.83
C LEU A 435 12.71 8.47 -16.18
N GLN A 436 13.80 8.69 -15.42
CA GLN A 436 14.70 9.82 -15.57
C GLN A 436 16.14 9.41 -15.24
N ASP A 437 17.12 10.07 -15.87
CA ASP A 437 18.56 9.90 -15.60
C ASP A 437 19.27 11.22 -15.89
N PHE A 438 19.83 11.87 -14.85
CA PHE A 438 20.40 13.20 -14.95
C PHE A 438 21.52 13.46 -13.95
N PHE A 439 22.27 14.55 -14.11
CA PHE A 439 23.22 15.07 -13.15
C PHE A 439 22.64 16.23 -12.37
N ALA A 440 22.61 16.12 -11.04
CA ALA A 440 22.03 17.13 -10.16
C ALA A 440 22.92 18.37 -10.00
N PHE A 441 24.25 18.18 -10.02
CA PHE A 441 25.24 19.25 -9.90
C PHE A 441 26.19 19.23 -11.09
N GLU A 442 27.23 20.05 -11.06
CA GLU A 442 28.26 20.08 -12.10
C GLU A 442 28.90 18.68 -12.26
N SER A 443 29.00 18.17 -13.48
CA SER A 443 29.48 16.81 -13.80
C SER A 443 30.90 16.52 -13.30
N THR A 444 31.69 17.55 -13.00
CA THR A 444 33.04 17.45 -12.41
C THR A 444 33.04 17.18 -10.92
N PHE A 445 31.89 17.34 -10.25
CA PHE A 445 31.74 17.02 -8.84
C PHE A 445 31.69 15.50 -8.65
N THR A 446 32.56 14.95 -7.81
CA THR A 446 32.68 13.50 -7.57
C THR A 446 32.34 13.06 -6.16
N GLY A 447 31.81 13.96 -5.32
CA GLY A 447 31.47 13.68 -3.92
C GLY A 447 30.23 12.80 -3.74
N GLY A 448 29.50 12.51 -4.82
CA GLY A 448 28.21 11.79 -4.76
C GLY A 448 27.07 12.67 -4.28
N VAL A 449 25.89 12.09 -4.12
CA VAL A 449 24.68 12.80 -3.70
C VAL A 449 23.97 12.10 -2.54
N ASN A 450 23.20 12.85 -1.77
CA ASN A 450 22.21 12.36 -0.81
C ASN A 450 20.83 12.75 -1.32
N LEU A 451 19.83 11.88 -1.11
CA LEU A 451 18.53 11.97 -1.76
C LEU A 451 17.37 11.93 -0.77
N ALA A 452 16.30 12.62 -1.11
CA ALA A 452 14.97 12.48 -0.54
C ALA A 452 13.91 12.81 -1.59
N ALA A 453 12.66 12.47 -1.33
CA ALA A 453 11.51 12.92 -2.10
C ALA A 453 10.40 13.40 -1.18
N GLY A 454 9.57 14.35 -1.65
CA GLY A 454 8.44 14.88 -0.90
C GLY A 454 7.63 15.89 -1.71
N LEU A 455 6.42 16.21 -1.25
CA LEU A 455 5.54 17.22 -1.86
C LEU A 455 5.99 18.62 -1.41
N ILE A 456 6.99 19.20 -2.10
CA ILE A 456 7.59 20.50 -1.74
C ILE A 456 6.83 21.67 -2.36
N ASN A 457 6.24 21.48 -3.52
CA ASN A 457 5.38 22.44 -4.18
C ASN A 457 3.91 21.98 -4.17
N ALA A 458 2.98 22.77 -4.75
CA ALA A 458 1.55 22.49 -4.72
C ALA A 458 1.06 21.63 -5.90
N ASP A 459 1.96 20.98 -6.65
CA ASP A 459 1.55 20.00 -7.67
C ASP A 459 1.34 18.60 -7.05
N ALA A 460 0.92 17.63 -7.84
CA ALA A 460 0.61 16.29 -7.35
C ALA A 460 1.80 15.33 -7.39
N ASN A 461 2.93 15.76 -7.93
CA ASN A 461 4.13 14.95 -8.10
C ASN A 461 5.06 15.14 -6.89
N TYR A 462 5.66 14.05 -6.42
CA TYR A 462 6.74 14.18 -5.44
C TYR A 462 7.96 14.84 -6.08
N ASP A 463 8.53 15.83 -5.40
CA ASP A 463 9.73 16.54 -5.82
C ASP A 463 10.99 15.84 -5.32
N ILE A 464 12.11 15.99 -6.02
CA ILE A 464 13.37 15.33 -5.73
C ILE A 464 14.30 16.30 -5.01
N ILE A 465 14.63 16.01 -3.76
CA ILE A 465 15.52 16.81 -2.92
C ILE A 465 16.92 16.17 -2.95
N ILE A 466 17.92 16.93 -3.34
CA ILE A 466 19.28 16.46 -3.54
C ILE A 466 20.26 17.30 -2.73
N GLY A 467 20.92 16.64 -1.78
CA GLY A 467 22.01 17.23 -1.00
C GLY A 467 23.37 16.84 -1.60
N ALA A 468 24.30 17.79 -1.71
CA ALA A 468 25.65 17.49 -2.14
C ALA A 468 26.37 16.60 -1.11
N GLY A 469 27.08 15.58 -1.59
CA GLY A 469 27.99 14.78 -0.77
C GLY A 469 29.24 15.56 -0.35
N ALA A 470 30.13 14.88 0.37
CA ALA A 470 31.36 15.50 0.87
C ALA A 470 32.22 16.13 -0.25
N GLY A 471 32.71 17.35 -0.03
CA GLY A 471 33.44 18.16 -1.01
C GLY A 471 32.57 19.11 -1.81
N GLY A 472 31.24 18.93 -1.82
CA GLY A 472 30.29 19.77 -2.60
C GLY A 472 29.69 20.94 -1.83
N GLY A 473 30.14 21.21 -0.63
CA GLY A 473 29.53 22.23 0.23
C GLY A 473 28.20 21.77 0.80
N PRO A 474 27.49 22.64 1.53
CA PRO A 474 26.18 22.30 2.13
C PRO A 474 25.01 22.63 1.17
N ARG A 475 25.18 22.39 -0.15
CA ARG A 475 24.22 22.75 -1.18
C ARG A 475 23.08 21.73 -1.23
N VAL A 476 21.86 22.27 -1.30
CA VAL A 476 20.62 21.53 -1.52
C VAL A 476 19.96 22.05 -2.78
N GLN A 477 19.59 21.15 -3.70
CA GLN A 477 18.74 21.47 -4.85
C GLN A 477 17.46 20.64 -4.77
N VAL A 478 16.35 21.26 -5.19
CA VAL A 478 15.05 20.61 -5.32
C VAL A 478 14.61 20.68 -6.77
N PHE A 479 14.31 19.52 -7.35
CA PHE A 479 13.82 19.39 -8.71
C PHE A 479 12.35 18.98 -8.70
N SER A 480 11.53 19.61 -9.54
CA SER A 480 10.15 19.21 -9.73
C SER A 480 10.07 17.78 -10.31
N GLY A 481 9.27 16.92 -9.67
CA GLY A 481 8.97 15.59 -10.22
C GLY A 481 8.26 15.64 -11.56
N ALA A 482 7.42 16.66 -11.78
CA ALA A 482 6.65 16.80 -13.00
C ALA A 482 7.51 17.06 -14.26
N ASN A 483 8.66 17.79 -14.13
CA ASN A 483 9.40 18.26 -15.33
C ASN A 483 10.91 18.49 -15.12
N LEU A 484 11.46 18.14 -13.96
CA LEU A 484 12.86 18.37 -13.57
C LEU A 484 13.32 19.83 -13.55
N SER A 485 12.39 20.81 -13.53
CA SER A 485 12.81 22.20 -13.29
C SER A 485 13.30 22.36 -11.85
N VAL A 486 14.29 23.23 -11.65
CA VAL A 486 14.80 23.53 -10.30
C VAL A 486 13.78 24.41 -9.58
N ILE A 487 13.23 23.92 -8.46
CA ILE A 487 12.30 24.63 -7.57
C ILE A 487 13.08 25.48 -6.57
N ALA A 488 14.14 24.92 -5.98
CA ALA A 488 14.99 25.61 -5.02
C ALA A 488 16.45 25.20 -5.17
N ASP A 489 17.37 26.13 -4.89
CA ASP A 489 18.82 25.91 -4.88
C ASP A 489 19.44 26.83 -3.82
N PHE A 490 19.94 26.24 -2.73
CA PHE A 490 20.42 27.02 -1.59
C PHE A 490 21.52 26.28 -0.80
N PHE A 491 22.25 27.02 0.05
CA PHE A 491 23.18 26.46 1.03
C PHE A 491 22.49 26.34 2.38
N ALA A 492 22.37 25.09 2.87
CA ALA A 492 21.72 24.81 4.15
C ALA A 492 22.57 25.25 5.37
N TYR A 493 23.88 25.37 5.22
CA TYR A 493 24.84 25.82 6.24
C TYR A 493 25.80 26.86 5.64
N ASP A 494 26.84 27.27 6.40
CA ASP A 494 27.87 28.17 5.88
C ASP A 494 28.57 27.56 4.65
N SER A 495 28.70 28.34 3.60
CA SER A 495 29.24 27.88 2.31
C SER A 495 30.69 27.34 2.37
N SER A 496 31.44 27.69 3.41
CA SER A 496 32.77 27.17 3.66
C SER A 496 32.79 25.75 4.23
N PHE A 497 31.62 25.24 4.69
CA PHE A 497 31.49 23.87 5.17
C PHE A 497 31.51 22.88 4.00
N LEU A 498 32.45 21.96 3.99
CA LEU A 498 32.67 21.00 2.89
C LEU A 498 32.25 19.57 3.25
N GLY A 499 31.65 19.34 4.40
CA GLY A 499 31.21 18.01 4.87
C GLY A 499 30.04 17.40 4.11
N GLY A 500 29.42 18.17 3.22
CA GLY A 500 28.18 17.77 2.54
C GLY A 500 26.95 17.78 3.48
N VAL A 501 25.80 17.38 2.96
CA VAL A 501 24.55 17.37 3.73
C VAL A 501 23.75 16.11 3.47
N PHE A 502 23.09 15.60 4.50
CA PHE A 502 22.02 14.59 4.40
C PHE A 502 20.68 15.30 4.31
N VAL A 503 19.77 14.77 3.52
CA VAL A 503 18.45 15.36 3.28
C VAL A 503 17.34 14.35 3.54
N SER A 504 16.18 14.86 3.96
CA SER A 504 14.92 14.13 4.05
C SER A 504 13.77 15.10 3.80
N ALA A 505 12.57 14.57 3.62
CA ALA A 505 11.34 15.36 3.52
C ALA A 505 10.22 14.73 4.32
N GLY A 506 9.27 15.54 4.77
CA GLY A 506 8.06 15.10 5.43
C GLY A 506 7.23 16.26 5.96
N ASN A 507 5.96 15.98 6.24
CA ASN A 507 5.02 16.94 6.78
C ASN A 507 5.28 17.25 8.26
N VAL A 508 6.47 17.81 8.56
CA VAL A 508 6.87 18.21 9.91
C VAL A 508 6.19 19.54 10.28
N GLY A 509 5.45 19.54 11.38
CA GLY A 509 4.71 20.72 11.84
C GLY A 509 3.34 20.90 11.19
N GLY A 510 2.91 19.94 10.38
CA GLY A 510 1.60 19.97 9.72
C GLY A 510 1.56 20.87 8.47
N GLY A 511 0.41 20.91 7.83
CA GLY A 511 0.17 21.65 6.59
C GLY A 511 0.05 20.72 5.38
N ALA A 512 -0.16 21.31 4.19
CA ALA A 512 -0.39 20.55 2.95
C ALA A 512 0.91 20.13 2.24
N LEU A 513 2.05 20.76 2.58
CA LEU A 513 3.33 20.55 1.92
C LEU A 513 4.39 20.06 2.89
N ASP A 514 5.25 19.19 2.39
CA ASP A 514 6.39 18.68 3.13
C ASP A 514 7.44 19.77 3.39
N LYS A 515 8.26 19.54 4.40
CA LYS A 515 9.40 20.36 4.75
C LYS A 515 10.69 19.63 4.39
N ILE A 516 11.71 20.40 4.01
CA ILE A 516 13.06 19.90 3.71
C ILE A 516 13.83 19.84 5.02
N ILE A 517 14.24 18.64 5.42
CA ILE A 517 15.01 18.38 6.63
C ILE A 517 16.45 18.14 6.21
N VAL A 518 17.39 18.91 6.77
CA VAL A 518 18.81 18.85 6.41
C VAL A 518 19.66 18.56 7.64
N GLY A 519 20.45 17.50 7.58
CA GLY A 519 21.46 17.15 8.57
C GLY A 519 22.85 17.47 8.06
N ALA A 520 23.71 18.08 8.91
CA ALA A 520 25.09 18.36 8.55
C ALA A 520 25.88 17.05 8.37
N GLY A 521 26.72 16.98 7.34
CA GLY A 521 27.67 15.89 7.16
C GLY A 521 28.83 15.93 8.15
N SER A 522 29.80 15.02 7.98
CA SER A 522 30.98 14.91 8.87
C SER A 522 31.78 16.21 8.93
N GLY A 523 32.16 16.61 10.12
CA GLY A 523 32.84 17.89 10.41
C GLY A 523 31.86 19.02 10.79
N GLY A 524 30.55 18.86 10.57
CA GLY A 524 29.55 19.93 10.77
C GLY A 524 28.79 19.85 12.08
N GLY A 525 29.12 18.96 12.98
CA GLY A 525 28.35 18.73 14.20
C GLY A 525 27.01 18.01 13.93
N PRO A 526 26.19 17.71 14.96
CA PRO A 526 24.91 17.04 14.81
C PRO A 526 23.76 18.04 14.61
N ASN A 527 23.99 19.06 13.77
CA ASN A 527 23.03 20.13 13.54
C ASN A 527 22.00 19.74 12.48
N VAL A 528 20.73 19.89 12.84
CA VAL A 528 19.58 19.67 11.98
C VAL A 528 18.89 21.01 11.70
N ARG A 529 18.57 21.25 10.44
CA ARG A 529 17.80 22.42 9.99
C ARG A 529 16.59 21.97 9.18
N VAL A 530 15.47 22.68 9.35
CA VAL A 530 14.23 22.44 8.61
C VAL A 530 13.92 23.68 7.80
N PHE A 531 13.56 23.50 6.51
CA PHE A 531 13.23 24.55 5.57
C PHE A 531 11.86 24.31 4.93
N ASP A 532 11.19 25.38 4.52
CA ASP A 532 10.06 25.28 3.60
C ASP A 532 10.51 25.14 2.14
N GLY A 533 9.57 24.97 1.21
CA GLY A 533 9.84 24.86 -0.23
C GLY A 533 10.47 26.11 -0.87
N ASN A 534 10.45 27.25 -0.19
CA ASN A 534 11.08 28.51 -0.61
C ASN A 534 12.47 28.72 0.03
N ALA A 535 13.04 27.68 0.65
CA ALA A 535 14.29 27.71 1.38
C ALA A 535 14.31 28.66 2.61
N ASN A 536 13.17 29.01 3.18
CA ASN A 536 13.12 29.72 4.46
C ASN A 536 13.36 28.74 5.59
N MET A 537 14.36 29.04 6.45
CA MET A 537 14.67 28.21 7.62
C MET A 537 13.58 28.33 8.68
N LEU A 538 12.94 27.22 9.01
CA LEU A 538 11.88 27.13 10.01
C LEU A 538 12.41 26.70 11.39
N GLN A 539 13.39 25.78 11.41
CA GLN A 539 13.93 25.20 12.63
C GLN A 539 15.44 24.99 12.52
N ASN A 540 16.14 25.04 13.69
CA ASN A 540 17.57 24.81 13.80
C ASN A 540 17.88 24.27 15.21
N PHE A 541 18.37 23.04 15.32
CA PHE A 541 18.69 22.41 16.61
C PHE A 541 19.83 21.39 16.50
N PHE A 542 20.37 20.95 17.64
CA PHE A 542 21.35 19.87 17.71
C PHE A 542 20.67 18.57 18.14
N ALA A 543 20.81 17.53 17.34
CA ALA A 543 20.24 16.21 17.63
C ALA A 543 21.02 15.45 18.72
N TYR A 544 22.30 15.73 18.87
CA TYR A 544 23.21 15.13 19.85
C TYR A 544 24.07 16.22 20.52
N ALA A 545 25.00 15.82 21.37
CA ALA A 545 25.92 16.77 22.02
C ALA A 545 26.65 17.64 20.98
N SER A 546 26.64 18.96 21.15
CA SER A 546 27.21 19.92 20.19
C SER A 546 28.71 19.75 19.94
N THR A 547 29.42 19.04 20.84
CA THR A 547 30.84 18.66 20.68
C THR A 547 31.06 17.47 19.75
N PHE A 548 30.00 16.74 19.38
CA PHE A 548 30.08 15.65 18.42
C PHE A 548 30.19 16.20 17.00
N THR A 549 31.21 15.76 16.25
CA THR A 549 31.50 16.28 14.92
C THR A 549 31.28 15.28 13.79
N GLY A 550 30.73 14.09 14.09
CA GLY A 550 30.48 13.03 13.10
C GLY A 550 29.37 13.33 12.12
N GLY A 551 28.62 14.41 12.33
CA GLY A 551 27.43 14.76 11.54
C GLY A 551 26.17 14.02 11.99
N VAL A 552 25.06 14.24 11.27
CA VAL A 552 23.76 13.63 11.58
C VAL A 552 23.04 13.25 10.30
N ARG A 553 22.55 12.02 10.23
CA ARG A 553 21.63 11.55 9.19
C ARG A 553 20.21 11.77 9.64
N VAL A 554 19.33 12.08 8.69
CA VAL A 554 17.96 12.49 8.96
C VAL A 554 16.96 11.67 8.14
N ALA A 555 15.78 11.43 8.73
CA ALA A 555 14.59 10.91 8.08
C ALA A 555 13.36 11.60 8.69
N ALA A 556 12.22 11.47 8.03
CA ALA A 556 10.92 11.83 8.57
C ALA A 556 10.04 10.58 8.66
N GLY A 557 9.14 10.54 9.65
CA GLY A 557 8.21 9.42 9.78
C GLY A 557 7.12 9.69 10.80
N LEU A 558 6.01 8.99 10.65
CA LEU A 558 4.91 9.01 11.62
C LEU A 558 5.33 8.15 12.83
N MET A 559 5.65 8.78 13.97
CA MET A 559 6.10 8.08 15.17
C MET A 559 4.96 7.77 16.14
N SER A 560 3.74 8.17 15.83
CA SER A 560 2.54 7.86 16.59
C SER A 560 1.39 7.55 15.62
N PRO A 561 0.60 6.50 15.86
CA PRO A 561 -0.54 6.13 15.00
C PRO A 561 -1.65 7.19 14.98
N THR A 562 -1.65 8.12 15.94
CA THR A 562 -2.61 9.23 16.04
C THR A 562 -2.07 10.54 15.49
N SER A 563 -0.80 10.59 15.08
CA SER A 563 -0.19 11.80 14.53
C SER A 563 -0.60 11.99 13.06
N THR A 564 -0.95 13.23 12.72
CA THR A 564 -1.18 13.70 11.35
C THR A 564 0.03 14.44 10.77
N SER A 565 1.10 14.56 11.53
CA SER A 565 2.36 15.20 11.12
C SER A 565 3.54 14.27 11.39
N ALA A 566 4.51 14.29 10.47
CA ALA A 566 5.74 13.53 10.63
C ALA A 566 6.61 14.11 11.75
N ASP A 567 7.33 13.23 12.43
CA ASP A 567 8.42 13.55 13.35
C ASP A 567 9.77 13.40 12.64
N ILE A 568 10.81 13.99 13.20
CA ILE A 568 12.17 13.90 12.68
C ILE A 568 12.89 12.73 13.36
N ILE A 569 13.40 11.79 12.58
CA ILE A 569 14.22 10.67 13.02
C ILE A 569 15.66 10.99 12.70
N THR A 570 16.56 10.85 13.67
CA THR A 570 17.99 11.12 13.47
C THR A 570 18.84 9.89 13.77
N GLY A 571 19.88 9.70 12.98
CA GLY A 571 20.93 8.72 13.18
C GLY A 571 22.28 9.40 13.37
N ALA A 572 23.06 9.00 14.38
CA ALA A 572 24.38 9.55 14.59
C ALA A 572 25.30 9.23 13.39
N GLY A 573 26.10 10.23 12.98
CA GLY A 573 27.10 10.05 11.94
C GLY A 573 28.32 9.24 12.39
N VAL A 574 29.38 9.21 11.55
CA VAL A 574 30.61 8.46 11.84
C VAL A 574 31.27 8.92 13.14
N SER A 575 31.92 7.99 13.84
CA SER A 575 32.51 8.18 15.18
C SER A 575 31.49 8.37 16.30
N GLY A 576 30.17 8.42 16.02
CA GLY A 576 29.09 8.29 16.99
C GLY A 576 28.73 6.84 17.22
N GLY A 577 28.20 6.50 18.38
CA GLY A 577 27.54 5.21 18.60
C GLY A 577 26.33 5.06 17.66
N PRO A 578 25.72 3.85 17.55
CA PRO A 578 24.59 3.61 16.65
C PRO A 578 23.28 4.17 17.21
N ASN A 579 23.30 5.44 17.63
CA ASN A 579 22.20 6.09 18.33
C ASN A 579 21.15 6.60 17.37
N VAL A 580 19.90 6.21 17.60
CA VAL A 580 18.69 6.80 17.02
C VAL A 580 18.04 7.72 18.05
N SER A 581 17.68 8.93 17.63
CA SER A 581 16.85 9.85 18.41
C SER A 581 15.72 10.41 17.56
N THR A 582 14.58 10.67 18.18
CA THR A 582 13.43 11.26 17.50
C THR A 582 13.06 12.61 18.10
N PHE A 583 12.55 13.50 17.26
CA PHE A 583 12.17 14.86 17.61
C PHE A 583 10.80 15.15 17.02
N ASN A 584 9.94 15.78 17.83
CA ASN A 584 8.64 16.21 17.36
C ASN A 584 8.74 17.44 16.43
N SER A 585 7.62 17.86 15.89
CA SER A 585 7.50 19.01 14.99
C SER A 585 7.96 20.36 15.59
N LEU A 586 8.18 20.43 16.91
CA LEU A 586 8.71 21.60 17.61
C LEU A 586 10.19 21.45 17.95
N SER A 587 10.90 20.50 17.35
CA SER A 587 12.32 20.18 17.62
C SER A 587 12.61 19.80 19.08
N GLN A 588 11.60 19.34 19.82
CA GLN A 588 11.78 18.81 21.15
C GLN A 588 12.06 17.32 21.07
N PRO A 589 13.00 16.80 21.90
CA PRO A 589 13.21 15.36 22.00
C PRO A 589 11.88 14.63 22.21
N PHE A 590 11.63 13.63 21.39
CA PHE A 590 10.47 12.75 21.48
C PHE A 590 10.84 11.48 22.27
N SER A 591 9.98 10.48 22.24
CA SER A 591 10.08 9.33 23.16
C SER A 591 11.24 8.37 22.91
N LEU A 592 11.89 8.41 21.72
CA LEU A 592 12.89 7.41 21.34
C LEU A 592 14.31 7.99 21.40
N ASN A 593 15.17 7.30 22.19
CA ASN A 593 16.62 7.52 22.21
C ASN A 593 17.27 6.19 22.61
N PHE A 594 17.81 5.46 21.62
CA PHE A 594 18.36 4.11 21.83
C PHE A 594 19.49 3.77 20.84
N PHE A 595 20.21 2.68 21.09
CA PHE A 595 21.19 2.14 20.15
C PHE A 595 20.55 1.07 19.26
N ALA A 596 20.54 1.32 17.94
CA ALA A 596 19.96 0.41 16.94
C ALA A 596 20.85 -0.81 16.65
N PHE A 597 22.13 -0.76 17.02
CA PHE A 597 23.12 -1.83 16.87
C PHE A 597 23.99 -1.91 18.11
N ASP A 598 24.99 -2.82 18.10
CA ASP A 598 25.94 -2.93 19.20
C ASP A 598 26.61 -1.60 19.50
N SER A 599 26.68 -1.21 20.77
CA SER A 599 27.18 0.10 21.23
C SER A 599 28.64 0.37 20.85
N SER A 600 29.41 -0.67 20.55
CA SER A 600 30.79 -0.54 20.08
C SER A 600 30.90 -0.17 18.59
N PHE A 601 29.80 -0.20 17.83
CA PHE A 601 29.77 0.20 16.44
C PHE A 601 29.84 1.71 16.30
N VAL A 602 30.81 2.20 15.55
CA VAL A 602 31.07 3.65 15.36
C VAL A 602 31.00 4.10 13.89
N GLY A 603 30.51 3.27 12.97
CA GLY A 603 30.35 3.60 11.55
C GLY A 603 29.24 4.61 11.25
N GLY A 604 28.46 4.99 12.27
CA GLY A 604 27.25 5.77 12.12
C GLY A 604 26.10 4.95 11.52
N ILE A 605 24.89 5.46 11.54
CA ILE A 605 23.69 4.75 11.07
C ILE A 605 22.87 5.59 10.12
N TYR A 606 22.29 4.94 9.12
CA TYR A 606 21.20 5.51 8.33
C TYR A 606 19.86 5.19 8.98
N VAL A 607 18.91 6.07 8.78
CA VAL A 607 17.53 5.95 9.28
C VAL A 607 16.55 6.20 8.15
N ALA A 608 15.39 5.55 8.20
CA ALA A 608 14.29 5.76 7.28
C ALA A 608 12.96 5.68 8.02
N GLY A 609 11.98 6.43 7.56
CA GLY A 609 10.61 6.40 8.07
C GLY A 609 9.64 6.68 6.94
N ARG A 610 8.37 6.38 7.16
CA ARG A 610 7.29 6.79 6.27
C ARG A 610 6.85 8.20 6.65
N ALA A 611 7.04 9.17 5.75
CA ALA A 611 6.80 10.59 6.01
C ALA A 611 5.33 11.01 5.82
N SER A 612 4.52 10.24 5.09
CA SER A 612 3.10 10.54 4.81
C SER A 612 2.35 9.30 4.32
#